data_511dca46a8b250c1e795e2b1a683f2a6
#
_entry.id   511dca46a8b250c1e795e2b1a683f2a6
#
_cell.length_a   1.000
_cell.length_b   1.000
_cell.length_c   1.000
_cell.angle_alpha   90.00
_cell.angle_beta   90.00
_cell.angle_gamma   90.00
#
_symmetry.space_group_name_H-M   'P 1'
#
loop_
_entity.id
_entity.type
_entity.pdbx_description
1 polymer ?
#
loop_
_entity_poly.entity_id
_entity_poly.type
_entity_poly.pdbx_seq_one_letter_code
_entity_poly.pdbx_strand_id
1 'polypeptide(L)'
;HLPEFDRMEPIYTFMLAAMALLAVTGLFIGVMNDAANFLNSAIGSKAAPVRVIMAVASVGIIVGAVTSTGMMEVARSGMFDPSRFTFRDVMILYFSVMLANIILLDVYNTMGLPTSTTVALVFCLLGAALAVSTVVITSNDEISLVEIGRYINSTRAMAILAGILLSVVLAFTLGTLVMYVSRAIFSFRYHTLFRRYGALWCGISFTAIVYFALFKGLQGVMNGSALFAYIDSHLALSLFVLWILCSILLFFLQMFGVNILKLNILAGTFSLALAFAGNDLVNFVGVPVAGYDSYMMARASGDAAMTMG
;
A
#
# COMPACT_ATOMS: atom_id res chain seq x y z
N HIS A 1 -13.17 -42.32 13.97
CA HIS A 1 -13.64 -41.04 13.40
C HIS A 1 -12.51 -40.05 13.53
N LEU A 2 -11.87 -39.66 12.41
CA LEU A 2 -10.93 -38.53 12.38
C LEU A 2 -11.71 -37.26 12.75
N PRO A 3 -11.11 -36.31 13.49
CA PRO A 3 -11.66 -34.97 13.72
C PRO A 3 -12.12 -34.36 12.38
N GLU A 4 -13.13 -33.52 12.41
CA GLU A 4 -13.70 -32.91 11.20
C GLU A 4 -12.64 -32.11 10.43
N PHE A 5 -11.75 -31.44 11.17
CA PHE A 5 -10.62 -30.69 10.61
C PHE A 5 -9.71 -31.62 9.78
N ASP A 6 -9.30 -32.78 10.31
CA ASP A 6 -8.37 -33.69 9.60
C ASP A 6 -8.93 -34.21 8.29
N ARG A 7 -10.26 -34.36 8.19
CA ARG A 7 -10.92 -34.78 6.93
C ARG A 7 -10.92 -33.66 5.89
N MET A 8 -10.96 -32.42 6.30
CA MET A 8 -11.03 -31.25 5.44
C MET A 8 -9.64 -30.58 5.23
N GLU A 9 -8.61 -30.99 5.97
CA GLU A 9 -7.26 -30.43 5.88
C GLU A 9 -6.71 -30.37 4.44
N PRO A 10 -6.90 -31.40 3.58
CA PRO A 10 -6.43 -31.34 2.19
C PRO A 10 -7.07 -30.19 1.38
N ILE A 11 -8.34 -29.87 1.63
CA ILE A 11 -9.07 -28.79 0.94
C ILE A 11 -8.50 -27.44 1.38
N TYR A 12 -8.29 -27.22 2.68
CA TYR A 12 -7.73 -25.98 3.19
C TYR A 12 -6.28 -25.78 2.76
N THR A 13 -5.48 -26.83 2.73
CA THR A 13 -4.11 -26.82 2.20
C THR A 13 -4.10 -26.45 0.71
N PHE A 14 -5.02 -27.00 -0.08
CA PHE A 14 -5.19 -26.62 -1.47
C PHE A 14 -5.59 -25.14 -1.60
N MET A 15 -6.54 -24.65 -0.81
CA MET A 15 -6.96 -23.24 -0.82
C MET A 15 -5.77 -22.30 -0.48
N LEU A 16 -4.95 -22.65 0.51
CA LEU A 16 -3.74 -21.88 0.85
C LEU A 16 -2.73 -21.85 -0.30
N ALA A 17 -2.45 -23.02 -0.90
CA ALA A 17 -1.55 -23.10 -2.05
C ALA A 17 -2.08 -22.28 -3.24
N ALA A 18 -3.38 -22.34 -3.50
CA ALA A 18 -4.03 -21.55 -4.53
C ALA A 18 -3.96 -20.04 -4.21
N MET A 19 -4.22 -19.62 -2.97
CA MET A 19 -4.09 -18.23 -2.55
C MET A 19 -2.64 -17.73 -2.68
N ALA A 20 -1.65 -18.55 -2.36
CA ALA A 20 -0.24 -18.20 -2.56
C ALA A 20 0.10 -18.00 -4.05
N LEU A 21 -0.41 -18.86 -4.93
CA LEU A 21 -0.25 -18.70 -6.38
C LEU A 21 -0.96 -17.45 -6.89
N LEU A 22 -2.18 -17.20 -6.41
CA LEU A 22 -2.94 -16.00 -6.74
C LEU A 22 -2.23 -14.72 -6.22
N ALA A 23 -1.57 -14.77 -5.06
CA ALA A 23 -0.77 -13.66 -4.57
C ALA A 23 0.38 -13.32 -5.52
N VAL A 24 1.14 -14.33 -5.97
CA VAL A 24 2.23 -14.12 -6.94
C VAL A 24 1.70 -13.53 -8.25
N THR A 25 0.61 -14.10 -8.79
CA THR A 25 -0.05 -13.58 -10.00
C THR A 25 -0.54 -12.15 -9.80
N GLY A 26 -1.18 -11.87 -8.66
CA GLY A 26 -1.67 -10.55 -8.30
C GLY A 26 -0.56 -9.51 -8.18
N LEU A 27 0.61 -9.88 -7.64
CA LEU A 27 1.79 -9.01 -7.59
C LEU A 27 2.22 -8.58 -9.01
N PHE A 28 2.28 -9.51 -9.96
CA PHE A 28 2.60 -9.17 -11.35
C PHE A 28 1.57 -8.23 -11.96
N ILE A 29 0.30 -8.54 -11.83
CA ILE A 29 -0.79 -7.74 -12.39
C ILE A 29 -0.84 -6.35 -11.74
N GLY A 30 -0.69 -6.25 -10.42
CA GLY A 30 -0.67 -5.00 -9.68
C GLY A 30 0.51 -4.11 -10.05
N VAL A 31 1.72 -4.67 -10.13
CA VAL A 31 2.90 -3.91 -10.58
C VAL A 31 2.72 -3.41 -12.00
N MET A 32 2.15 -4.20 -12.90
CA MET A 32 1.88 -3.76 -14.28
C MET A 32 0.90 -2.59 -14.34
N ASN A 33 -0.13 -2.59 -13.51
CA ASN A 33 -1.10 -1.49 -13.42
C ASN A 33 -0.46 -0.22 -12.87
N ASP A 34 0.30 -0.32 -11.79
CA ASP A 34 0.78 0.82 -11.02
C ASP A 34 2.16 1.33 -11.46
N ALA A 35 2.92 0.58 -12.27
CA ALA A 35 4.26 0.97 -12.71
C ALA A 35 4.29 2.36 -13.37
N ALA A 36 3.25 2.71 -14.12
CA ALA A 36 3.12 4.03 -14.74
C ALA A 36 3.14 5.15 -13.69
N ASN A 37 2.57 4.94 -12.51
CA ASN A 37 2.43 5.97 -11.48
C ASN A 37 3.78 6.46 -10.93
N PHE A 38 4.77 5.57 -10.83
CA PHE A 38 6.10 5.93 -10.32
C PHE A 38 7.18 6.07 -11.40
N LEU A 39 6.94 5.60 -12.65
CA LEU A 39 7.91 5.69 -13.75
C LEU A 39 7.67 6.87 -14.70
N ASN A 40 6.42 7.34 -14.84
CA ASN A 40 6.04 8.32 -15.85
C ASN A 40 6.86 9.61 -15.80
N SER A 41 7.11 10.15 -14.61
CA SER A 41 7.87 11.40 -14.46
C SER A 41 9.31 11.26 -14.95
N ALA A 42 9.97 10.16 -14.64
CA ALA A 42 11.36 9.91 -15.00
C ALA A 42 11.51 9.56 -16.48
N ILE A 43 10.61 8.74 -17.02
CA ILE A 43 10.62 8.36 -18.44
C ILE A 43 10.22 9.55 -19.31
N GLY A 44 9.13 10.25 -18.98
CA GLY A 44 8.62 11.39 -19.72
C GLY A 44 9.58 12.57 -19.78
N SER A 45 10.29 12.84 -18.68
CA SER A 45 11.31 13.90 -18.60
C SER A 45 12.67 13.49 -19.16
N LYS A 46 12.85 12.21 -19.51
CA LYS A 46 14.15 11.65 -19.95
C LYS A 46 15.26 11.95 -18.91
N ALA A 47 14.94 11.83 -17.62
CA ALA A 47 15.86 12.14 -16.53
C ALA A 47 17.13 11.28 -16.57
N ALA A 48 16.98 10.01 -16.94
CA ALA A 48 18.07 9.04 -17.08
C ALA A 48 17.72 7.99 -18.15
N PRO A 49 18.66 7.15 -18.57
CA PRO A 49 18.35 5.96 -19.37
C PRO A 49 17.35 5.06 -18.67
N VAL A 50 16.44 4.42 -19.41
CA VAL A 50 15.37 3.58 -18.86
C VAL A 50 15.92 2.51 -17.90
N ARG A 51 17.06 1.91 -18.22
CA ARG A 51 17.72 0.92 -17.33
C ARG A 51 18.04 1.47 -15.93
N VAL A 52 18.49 2.71 -15.86
CA VAL A 52 18.79 3.39 -14.60
C VAL A 52 17.49 3.70 -13.84
N ILE A 53 16.46 4.19 -14.54
CA ILE A 53 15.15 4.46 -13.95
C ILE A 53 14.56 3.17 -13.35
N MET A 54 14.61 2.08 -14.11
CA MET A 54 14.14 0.76 -13.65
C MET A 54 14.94 0.25 -12.44
N ALA A 55 16.27 0.40 -12.44
CA ALA A 55 17.09 0.01 -11.32
C ALA A 55 16.74 0.79 -10.05
N VAL A 56 16.57 2.11 -10.16
CA VAL A 56 16.18 2.99 -9.05
C VAL A 56 14.79 2.60 -8.50
N ALA A 57 13.82 2.38 -9.38
CA ALA A 57 12.49 1.93 -8.99
C ALA A 57 12.52 0.55 -8.32
N SER A 58 13.30 -0.40 -8.86
CA SER A 58 13.44 -1.75 -8.29
C SER A 58 14.03 -1.71 -6.88
N VAL A 59 15.03 -0.87 -6.63
CA VAL A 59 15.58 -0.67 -5.28
C VAL A 59 14.52 -0.09 -4.34
N GLY A 60 13.73 0.89 -4.81
CA GLY A 60 12.62 1.44 -4.05
C GLY A 60 11.57 0.37 -3.67
N ILE A 61 11.19 -0.48 -4.63
CA ILE A 61 10.26 -1.60 -4.40
C ILE A 61 10.82 -2.58 -3.36
N ILE A 62 12.08 -3.00 -3.50
CA ILE A 62 12.70 -3.95 -2.57
C ILE A 62 12.72 -3.37 -1.15
N VAL A 63 13.17 -2.12 -0.99
CA VAL A 63 13.20 -1.47 0.33
C VAL A 63 11.78 -1.33 0.89
N GLY A 64 10.82 -0.88 0.10
CA GLY A 64 9.43 -0.73 0.52
C GLY A 64 8.78 -2.05 0.93
N ALA A 65 9.01 -3.12 0.18
CA ALA A 65 8.49 -4.45 0.50
C ALA A 65 9.06 -5.02 1.81
N VAL A 66 10.39 -4.85 2.03
CA VAL A 66 11.06 -5.34 3.26
C VAL A 66 10.61 -4.57 4.51
N THR A 67 10.31 -3.28 4.36
CA THR A 67 9.95 -2.41 5.50
C THR A 67 8.45 -2.29 5.74
N SER A 68 7.62 -2.93 4.91
CA SER A 68 6.16 -2.83 4.98
C SER A 68 5.57 -3.59 6.16
N THR A 69 4.71 -2.93 6.95
CA THR A 69 4.04 -3.53 8.13
C THR A 69 2.53 -3.22 8.22
N GLY A 70 2.02 -2.28 7.43
CA GLY A 70 0.76 -1.59 7.77
C GLY A 70 -0.55 -2.20 7.29
N MET A 71 -0.61 -2.89 6.15
CA MET A 71 -1.88 -3.31 5.52
C MET A 71 -2.40 -4.68 5.95
N MET A 72 -1.60 -5.44 6.70
CA MET A 72 -1.97 -6.77 7.19
C MET A 72 -3.22 -6.73 8.08
N GLU A 73 -3.35 -5.70 8.91
CA GLU A 73 -4.47 -5.52 9.83
C GLU A 73 -5.79 -5.23 9.10
N VAL A 74 -5.74 -4.52 7.97
CA VAL A 74 -6.94 -4.27 7.14
C VAL A 74 -7.50 -5.57 6.57
N ALA A 75 -6.64 -6.48 6.13
CA ALA A 75 -7.05 -7.79 5.64
C ALA A 75 -7.65 -8.66 6.74
N ARG A 76 -7.11 -8.61 7.97
CA ARG A 76 -7.54 -9.45 9.09
C ARG A 76 -8.87 -9.03 9.70
N SER A 77 -9.09 -7.74 9.95
CA SER A 77 -10.23 -7.25 10.72
C SER A 77 -10.77 -5.89 10.28
N GLY A 78 -10.28 -5.37 9.15
CA GLY A 78 -10.63 -4.01 8.71
C GLY A 78 -12.08 -3.87 8.24
N MET A 79 -12.61 -4.87 7.54
CA MET A 79 -13.90 -4.80 6.86
C MET A 79 -14.99 -5.66 7.48
N PHE A 80 -14.66 -6.69 8.22
CA PHE A 80 -15.60 -7.62 8.84
C PHE A 80 -15.17 -7.96 10.27
N ASP A 81 -16.09 -8.52 11.05
CA ASP A 81 -15.81 -9.00 12.41
C ASP A 81 -15.48 -10.49 12.37
N PRO A 82 -14.19 -10.90 12.50
CA PRO A 82 -13.80 -12.31 12.41
C PRO A 82 -14.48 -13.20 13.47
N SER A 83 -14.86 -12.64 14.63
CA SER A 83 -15.50 -13.39 15.71
C SER A 83 -16.88 -13.96 15.34
N ARG A 84 -17.48 -13.45 14.27
CA ARG A 84 -18.78 -13.87 13.76
C ARG A 84 -18.72 -14.96 12.69
N PHE A 85 -17.52 -15.29 12.24
CA PHE A 85 -17.30 -16.27 11.17
C PHE A 85 -16.57 -17.49 11.72
N THR A 86 -16.94 -18.65 11.22
CA THR A 86 -16.14 -19.86 11.46
C THR A 86 -14.87 -19.84 10.64
N PHE A 87 -13.89 -20.65 11.00
CA PHE A 87 -12.67 -20.82 10.19
C PHE A 87 -12.99 -21.16 8.72
N ARG A 88 -13.97 -22.03 8.51
CA ARG A 88 -14.44 -22.40 7.17
C ARG A 88 -14.91 -21.17 6.38
N ASP A 89 -15.73 -20.31 7.01
CA ASP A 89 -16.28 -19.12 6.38
C ASP A 89 -15.18 -18.12 6.03
N VAL A 90 -14.22 -17.92 6.93
CA VAL A 90 -13.08 -17.03 6.74
C VAL A 90 -12.17 -17.52 5.60
N MET A 91 -11.91 -18.82 5.49
CA MET A 91 -11.14 -19.39 4.39
C MET A 91 -11.82 -19.18 3.04
N ILE A 92 -13.14 -19.39 2.95
CA ILE A 92 -13.93 -19.13 1.75
C ILE A 92 -13.90 -17.63 1.42
N LEU A 93 -14.05 -16.76 2.42
CA LEU A 93 -14.00 -15.32 2.27
C LEU A 93 -12.66 -14.89 1.67
N TYR A 94 -11.53 -15.28 2.25
CA TYR A 94 -10.20 -14.89 1.77
C TYR A 94 -9.91 -15.44 0.38
N PHE A 95 -10.28 -16.68 0.10
CA PHE A 95 -10.11 -17.25 -1.23
C PHE A 95 -10.93 -16.50 -2.29
N SER A 96 -12.18 -16.16 -1.98
CA SER A 96 -13.06 -15.39 -2.85
C SER A 96 -12.51 -13.97 -3.10
N VAL A 97 -11.97 -13.31 -2.08
CA VAL A 97 -11.33 -12.01 -2.20
C VAL A 97 -10.16 -12.05 -3.18
N MET A 98 -9.27 -13.04 -3.01
CA MET A 98 -8.09 -13.17 -3.89
C MET A 98 -8.50 -13.40 -5.34
N LEU A 99 -9.46 -14.26 -5.57
CA LEU A 99 -9.96 -14.55 -6.93
C LEU A 99 -10.63 -13.32 -7.55
N ALA A 100 -11.53 -12.68 -6.83
CA ALA A 100 -12.24 -11.49 -7.30
C ALA A 100 -11.30 -10.32 -7.59
N ASN A 101 -10.32 -10.09 -6.71
CA ASN A 101 -9.34 -9.01 -6.86
C ASN A 101 -8.47 -9.18 -8.11
N ILE A 102 -8.00 -10.40 -8.38
CA ILE A 102 -7.20 -10.69 -9.57
C ILE A 102 -8.01 -10.53 -10.86
N ILE A 103 -9.23 -11.06 -10.89
CA ILE A 103 -10.11 -10.90 -12.05
C ILE A 103 -10.39 -9.41 -12.32
N LEU A 104 -10.69 -8.65 -11.26
CA LEU A 104 -10.94 -7.23 -11.37
C LEU A 104 -9.74 -6.48 -11.95
N LEU A 105 -8.56 -6.69 -11.40
CA LEU A 105 -7.33 -6.03 -11.84
C LEU A 105 -6.94 -6.44 -13.28
N ASP A 106 -7.14 -7.70 -13.65
CA ASP A 106 -6.86 -8.17 -15.02
C ASP A 106 -7.78 -7.50 -16.04
N VAL A 107 -9.07 -7.36 -15.71
CA VAL A 107 -10.03 -6.61 -16.54
C VAL A 107 -9.59 -5.17 -16.73
N TYR A 108 -9.22 -4.46 -15.63
CA TYR A 108 -8.75 -3.07 -15.73
C TYR A 108 -7.46 -2.94 -16.54
N ASN A 109 -6.51 -3.88 -16.36
CA ASN A 109 -5.28 -3.90 -17.16
C ASN A 109 -5.55 -4.13 -18.64
N THR A 110 -6.44 -5.07 -18.96
CA THR A 110 -6.83 -5.37 -20.34
C THR A 110 -7.51 -4.17 -21.02
N MET A 111 -8.30 -3.42 -20.26
CA MET A 111 -8.96 -2.19 -20.74
C MET A 111 -8.00 -0.98 -20.77
N GLY A 112 -6.78 -1.10 -20.24
CA GLY A 112 -5.82 -0.01 -20.12
C GLY A 112 -6.25 1.08 -19.13
N LEU A 113 -7.06 0.73 -18.14
CA LEU A 113 -7.55 1.65 -17.12
C LEU A 113 -6.71 1.53 -15.86
N PRO A 114 -6.14 2.64 -15.35
CA PRO A 114 -5.48 2.63 -14.05
C PRO A 114 -6.52 2.43 -12.94
N THR A 115 -6.19 1.61 -11.95
CA THR A 115 -7.04 1.41 -10.77
C THR A 115 -6.19 1.39 -9.50
N SER A 116 -6.81 1.62 -8.35
CA SER A 116 -6.15 1.49 -7.05
C SER A 116 -6.28 0.05 -6.55
N THR A 117 -5.15 -0.62 -6.34
CA THR A 117 -5.10 -1.97 -5.78
C THR A 117 -5.66 -2.02 -4.37
N THR A 118 -5.43 -0.98 -3.56
CA THR A 118 -5.99 -0.84 -2.21
C THR A 118 -7.52 -0.73 -2.25
N VAL A 119 -8.07 0.12 -3.12
CA VAL A 119 -9.53 0.26 -3.27
C VAL A 119 -10.14 -1.05 -3.75
N ALA A 120 -9.53 -1.71 -4.73
CA ALA A 120 -9.98 -3.01 -5.24
C ALA A 120 -10.06 -4.05 -4.12
N LEU A 121 -8.99 -4.20 -3.32
CA LEU A 121 -8.96 -5.12 -2.19
C LEU A 121 -10.05 -4.81 -1.15
N VAL A 122 -10.20 -3.55 -0.75
CA VAL A 122 -11.17 -3.11 0.25
C VAL A 122 -12.60 -3.46 -0.18
N PHE A 123 -12.95 -3.18 -1.44
CA PHE A 123 -14.28 -3.54 -1.96
C PHE A 123 -14.46 -5.03 -2.17
N CYS A 124 -13.42 -5.77 -2.54
CA CYS A 124 -13.48 -7.23 -2.59
C CYS A 124 -13.70 -7.85 -1.20
N LEU A 125 -12.99 -7.35 -0.16
CA LEU A 125 -13.20 -7.78 1.23
C LEU A 125 -14.62 -7.48 1.71
N LEU A 126 -15.13 -6.29 1.45
CA LEU A 126 -16.48 -5.91 1.83
C LEU A 126 -17.53 -6.76 1.09
N GLY A 127 -17.37 -6.96 -0.22
CA GLY A 127 -18.28 -7.78 -1.03
C GLY A 127 -18.27 -9.26 -0.61
N ALA A 128 -17.10 -9.84 -0.36
CA ALA A 128 -16.98 -11.22 0.11
C ALA A 128 -17.57 -11.38 1.52
N ALA A 129 -17.33 -10.41 2.44
CA ALA A 129 -17.92 -10.44 3.77
C ALA A 129 -19.45 -10.35 3.72
N LEU A 130 -20.01 -9.50 2.86
CA LEU A 130 -21.45 -9.41 2.63
C LEU A 130 -22.02 -10.71 2.08
N ALA A 131 -21.38 -11.31 1.09
CA ALA A 131 -21.83 -12.55 0.49
C ALA A 131 -21.81 -13.71 1.48
N VAL A 132 -20.69 -13.91 2.18
CA VAL A 132 -20.56 -15.01 3.16
C VAL A 132 -21.52 -14.79 4.34
N SER A 133 -21.65 -13.57 4.88
CA SER A 133 -22.62 -13.30 5.96
C SER A 133 -24.06 -13.53 5.52
N THR A 134 -24.40 -13.20 4.27
CA THR A 134 -25.74 -13.52 3.73
C THR A 134 -26.00 -15.02 3.71
N VAL A 135 -25.01 -15.82 3.27
CA VAL A 135 -25.13 -17.28 3.27
C VAL A 135 -25.25 -17.83 4.69
N VAL A 136 -24.42 -17.37 5.62
CA VAL A 136 -24.48 -17.79 7.04
C VAL A 136 -25.84 -17.48 7.66
N ILE A 137 -26.35 -16.25 7.43
CA ILE A 137 -27.66 -15.83 7.97
C ILE A 137 -28.82 -16.62 7.34
N THR A 138 -28.81 -16.81 6.01
CA THR A 138 -29.89 -17.52 5.33
C THR A 138 -29.89 -19.03 5.59
N SER A 139 -28.75 -19.59 6.01
CA SER A 139 -28.65 -20.98 6.44
C SER A 139 -29.07 -21.20 7.89
N ASN A 140 -29.36 -20.13 8.62
CA ASN A 140 -29.72 -20.17 10.03
C ASN A 140 -31.09 -19.47 10.21
N ASP A 141 -32.16 -20.27 10.33
CA ASP A 141 -33.56 -19.79 10.40
C ASP A 141 -33.83 -18.87 11.60
N GLU A 142 -32.93 -18.82 12.60
CA GLU A 142 -33.06 -17.99 13.79
C GLU A 142 -32.52 -16.56 13.60
N ILE A 143 -31.78 -16.25 12.51
CA ILE A 143 -31.10 -14.99 12.30
C ILE A 143 -31.78 -14.21 11.16
N SER A 144 -32.16 -12.97 11.42
CA SER A 144 -32.75 -12.09 10.40
C SER A 144 -31.68 -11.39 9.54
N LEU A 145 -31.96 -11.17 8.25
CA LEU A 145 -31.11 -10.37 7.34
C LEU A 145 -30.81 -8.96 7.86
N VAL A 146 -31.63 -8.43 8.76
CA VAL A 146 -31.39 -7.13 9.43
C VAL A 146 -30.12 -7.15 10.26
N GLU A 147 -29.65 -8.35 10.69
CA GLU A 147 -28.44 -8.48 11.50
C GLU A 147 -27.13 -8.51 10.70
N ILE A 148 -27.20 -8.39 9.36
CA ILE A 148 -26.00 -8.40 8.50
C ILE A 148 -24.97 -7.32 8.90
N GLY A 149 -25.46 -6.20 9.46
CA GLY A 149 -24.60 -5.12 9.99
C GLY A 149 -23.70 -5.53 11.17
N ARG A 150 -24.00 -6.65 11.85
CA ARG A 150 -23.17 -7.18 12.94
C ARG A 150 -21.94 -7.96 12.44
N TYR A 151 -22.00 -8.44 11.20
CA TYR A 151 -20.91 -9.18 10.56
C TYR A 151 -19.88 -8.25 9.94
N ILE A 152 -20.26 -6.99 9.66
CA ILE A 152 -19.44 -6.00 9.00
C ILE A 152 -19.04 -4.93 10.01
N ASN A 153 -17.75 -4.64 10.02
CA ASN A 153 -17.23 -3.51 10.81
C ASN A 153 -17.54 -2.18 10.09
N SER A 154 -18.80 -1.76 10.16
CA SER A 154 -19.30 -0.59 9.43
C SER A 154 -18.54 0.69 9.79
N THR A 155 -18.15 0.88 11.05
CA THR A 155 -17.40 2.05 11.50
C THR A 155 -16.01 2.10 10.86
N ARG A 156 -15.27 1.00 10.85
CA ARG A 156 -13.96 0.92 10.17
C ARG A 156 -14.10 1.00 8.66
N ALA A 157 -15.08 0.31 8.07
CA ALA A 157 -15.34 0.37 6.64
C ALA A 157 -15.62 1.81 6.18
N MET A 158 -16.49 2.54 6.88
CA MET A 158 -16.79 3.95 6.58
C MET A 158 -15.57 4.86 6.77
N ALA A 159 -14.76 4.63 7.81
CA ALA A 159 -13.54 5.41 8.04
C ALA A 159 -12.52 5.19 6.90
N ILE A 160 -12.34 3.94 6.43
CA ILE A 160 -11.45 3.62 5.32
C ILE A 160 -11.96 4.24 4.01
N LEU A 161 -13.25 4.12 3.70
CA LEU A 161 -13.85 4.72 2.51
C LEU A 161 -13.76 6.25 2.53
N ALA A 162 -14.05 6.88 3.67
CA ALA A 162 -13.90 8.33 3.84
C ALA A 162 -12.42 8.75 3.69
N GLY A 163 -11.48 7.98 4.24
CA GLY A 163 -10.04 8.20 4.08
C GLY A 163 -9.58 8.13 2.63
N ILE A 164 -10.07 7.14 1.85
CA ILE A 164 -9.80 7.02 0.42
C ILE A 164 -10.29 8.27 -0.33
N LEU A 165 -11.53 8.68 -0.14
CA LEU A 165 -12.09 9.86 -0.80
C LEU A 165 -11.36 11.14 -0.42
N LEU A 166 -11.05 11.31 0.87
CA LEU A 166 -10.30 12.46 1.36
C LEU A 166 -8.89 12.50 0.79
N SER A 167 -8.22 11.36 0.66
CA SER A 167 -6.87 11.29 0.08
C SER A 167 -6.82 11.77 -1.37
N VAL A 168 -7.84 11.44 -2.18
CA VAL A 168 -7.96 11.92 -3.56
C VAL A 168 -8.09 13.44 -3.62
N VAL A 169 -8.95 14.03 -2.79
CA VAL A 169 -9.13 15.49 -2.71
C VAL A 169 -7.85 16.18 -2.28
N LEU A 170 -7.18 15.66 -1.24
CA LEU A 170 -5.94 16.23 -0.74
C LEU A 170 -4.81 16.12 -1.77
N ALA A 171 -4.65 14.96 -2.41
CA ALA A 171 -3.61 14.75 -3.43
C ALA A 171 -3.80 15.70 -4.62
N PHE A 172 -5.02 15.84 -5.13
CA PHE A 172 -5.35 16.77 -6.21
C PHE A 172 -5.06 18.23 -5.81
N THR A 173 -5.55 18.66 -4.65
CA THR A 173 -5.42 20.04 -4.19
C THR A 173 -3.96 20.41 -3.93
N LEU A 174 -3.24 19.56 -3.17
CA LEU A 174 -1.82 19.81 -2.86
C LEU A 174 -0.94 19.71 -4.10
N GLY A 175 -1.18 18.74 -4.98
CA GLY A 175 -0.45 18.59 -6.24
C GLY A 175 -0.64 19.82 -7.15
N THR A 176 -1.87 20.30 -7.26
CA THR A 176 -2.19 21.51 -8.03
C THR A 176 -1.50 22.74 -7.43
N LEU A 177 -1.53 22.90 -6.10
CA LEU A 177 -0.88 24.01 -5.41
C LEU A 177 0.64 24.01 -5.62
N VAL A 178 1.30 22.85 -5.43
CA VAL A 178 2.74 22.71 -5.64
C VAL A 178 3.12 23.00 -7.09
N MET A 179 2.35 22.50 -8.06
CA MET A 179 2.57 22.76 -9.49
C MET A 179 2.39 24.25 -9.80
N TYR A 180 1.34 24.89 -9.27
CA TYR A 180 1.10 26.31 -9.46
C TYR A 180 2.26 27.15 -8.92
N VAL A 181 2.69 26.91 -7.67
CA VAL A 181 3.81 27.61 -7.04
C VAL A 181 5.11 27.38 -7.82
N SER A 182 5.38 26.12 -8.23
CA SER A 182 6.57 25.80 -9.03
C SER A 182 6.60 26.58 -10.36
N ARG A 183 5.48 26.68 -11.06
CA ARG A 183 5.35 27.42 -12.31
C ARG A 183 5.42 28.94 -12.09
N ALA A 184 4.89 29.45 -11.00
CA ALA A 184 4.98 30.86 -10.65
C ALA A 184 6.42 31.28 -10.37
N ILE A 185 7.21 30.47 -9.66
CA ILE A 185 8.61 30.74 -9.35
C ILE A 185 9.51 30.52 -10.58
N PHE A 186 9.38 29.39 -11.30
CA PHE A 186 10.25 28.97 -12.39
C PHE A 186 9.58 29.13 -13.75
N SER A 187 9.04 30.32 -14.06
CA SER A 187 8.37 30.60 -15.33
C SER A 187 9.36 30.71 -16.50
N PHE A 188 9.34 31.80 -17.28
CA PHE A 188 10.08 31.94 -18.54
C PHE A 188 11.61 32.02 -18.41
N ARG A 189 12.15 32.42 -17.25
CA ARG A 189 13.59 32.51 -16.98
C ARG A 189 14.08 31.41 -16.02
N TYR A 190 13.56 30.20 -16.18
CA TYR A 190 13.82 29.13 -15.22
C TYR A 190 15.31 28.82 -15.04
N HIS A 191 16.14 28.87 -16.11
CA HIS A 191 17.56 28.57 -16.01
C HIS A 191 18.32 29.47 -15.01
N THR A 192 18.07 30.78 -15.05
CA THR A 192 18.74 31.73 -14.18
C THR A 192 18.24 31.60 -12.73
N LEU A 193 16.92 31.50 -12.56
CA LEU A 193 16.29 31.34 -11.25
C LEU A 193 16.63 29.99 -10.62
N PHE A 194 16.64 28.94 -11.44
CA PHE A 194 16.97 27.60 -10.98
C PHE A 194 18.45 27.48 -10.56
N ARG A 195 19.37 28.12 -11.28
CA ARG A 195 20.78 28.18 -10.89
C ARG A 195 20.96 28.84 -9.53
N ARG A 196 20.11 29.81 -9.17
CA ARG A 196 20.21 30.56 -7.91
C ARG A 196 19.41 29.91 -6.76
N TYR A 197 18.22 29.46 -7.01
CA TYR A 197 17.27 28.96 -6.00
C TYR A 197 16.92 27.47 -6.14
N GLY A 198 17.43 26.80 -7.16
CA GLY A 198 17.08 25.41 -7.47
C GLY A 198 17.45 24.43 -6.36
N ALA A 199 18.61 24.63 -5.72
CA ALA A 199 19.04 23.81 -4.60
C ALA A 199 18.09 23.92 -3.39
N LEU A 200 17.60 25.14 -3.08
CA LEU A 200 16.62 25.35 -2.01
C LEU A 200 15.28 24.70 -2.34
N TRP A 201 14.81 24.84 -3.60
CA TRP A 201 13.55 24.28 -4.04
C TRP A 201 13.59 22.73 -4.11
N CYS A 202 14.62 22.18 -4.73
CA CYS A 202 14.82 20.73 -4.73
C CYS A 202 15.09 20.19 -3.32
N GLY A 203 15.69 21.00 -2.45
CA GLY A 203 15.90 20.69 -1.04
C GLY A 203 14.59 20.38 -0.30
N ILE A 204 13.50 21.08 -0.62
CA ILE A 204 12.17 20.79 -0.05
C ILE A 204 11.72 19.39 -0.46
N SER A 205 11.80 19.05 -1.75
CA SER A 205 11.42 17.71 -2.26
C SER A 205 12.30 16.62 -1.64
N PHE A 206 13.61 16.83 -1.60
CA PHE A 206 14.54 15.87 -0.98
C PHE A 206 14.26 15.67 0.50
N THR A 207 13.95 16.72 1.23
CA THR A 207 13.55 16.63 2.64
C THR A 207 12.30 15.77 2.81
N ALA A 208 11.28 16.00 1.99
CA ALA A 208 10.07 15.19 2.01
C ALA A 208 10.36 13.72 1.68
N ILE A 209 11.20 13.45 0.67
CA ILE A 209 11.59 12.10 0.26
C ILE A 209 12.38 11.40 1.37
N VAL A 210 13.39 12.06 1.93
CA VAL A 210 14.22 11.48 3.00
C VAL A 210 13.40 11.24 4.25
N TYR A 211 12.56 12.20 4.64
CA TYR A 211 11.65 12.03 5.76
C TYR A 211 10.72 10.83 5.55
N PHE A 212 10.08 10.75 4.38
CA PHE A 212 9.20 9.63 4.05
C PHE A 212 9.94 8.28 4.06
N ALA A 213 11.10 8.20 3.40
CA ALA A 213 11.88 6.97 3.31
C ALA A 213 12.39 6.49 4.68
N LEU A 214 12.90 7.41 5.51
CA LEU A 214 13.43 7.07 6.83
C LEU A 214 12.32 6.82 7.85
N PHE A 215 11.32 7.71 7.92
CA PHE A 215 10.32 7.67 8.99
C PHE A 215 9.15 6.75 8.71
N LYS A 216 8.73 6.62 7.44
CA LYS A 216 7.68 5.69 7.06
C LYS A 216 8.24 4.35 6.60
N GLY A 217 9.34 4.35 5.84
CA GLY A 217 9.96 3.13 5.34
C GLY A 217 10.66 2.31 6.42
N LEU A 218 11.29 2.95 7.42
CA LEU A 218 12.05 2.25 8.48
C LEU A 218 11.33 2.24 9.84
N GLN A 219 10.09 2.71 9.91
CA GLN A 219 9.33 2.80 11.17
C GLN A 219 9.30 1.47 11.93
N GLY A 220 9.09 0.35 11.24
CA GLY A 220 9.07 -0.98 11.84
C GLY A 220 10.40 -1.42 12.46
N VAL A 221 11.52 -0.95 11.91
CA VAL A 221 12.88 -1.31 12.35
C VAL A 221 13.38 -0.35 13.45
N MET A 222 12.97 0.91 13.40
CA MET A 222 13.47 1.98 14.28
C MET A 222 12.55 2.32 15.45
N ASN A 223 11.39 1.66 15.56
CA ASN A 223 10.48 1.85 16.69
C ASN A 223 11.23 1.57 18.01
N GLY A 224 11.20 2.58 18.91
CA GLY A 224 11.86 2.52 20.21
C GLY A 224 13.25 3.16 20.26
N SER A 225 13.79 3.70 19.15
CA SER A 225 15.02 4.47 19.20
C SER A 225 14.80 5.90 19.77
N ALA A 226 15.71 6.35 20.65
CA ALA A 226 15.65 7.69 21.24
C ALA A 226 15.70 8.80 20.16
N LEU A 227 16.41 8.56 19.07
CA LEU A 227 16.48 9.48 17.93
C LEU A 227 15.11 9.65 17.26
N PHE A 228 14.38 8.56 17.07
CA PHE A 228 13.06 8.57 16.44
C PHE A 228 12.04 9.34 17.31
N ALA A 229 12.04 9.07 18.62
CA ALA A 229 11.18 9.78 19.57
C ALA A 229 11.51 11.30 19.63
N TYR A 230 12.80 11.67 19.55
CA TYR A 230 13.21 13.08 19.50
C TYR A 230 12.71 13.79 18.23
N ILE A 231 12.85 13.14 17.07
CA ILE A 231 12.41 13.72 15.79
C ILE A 231 10.89 13.87 15.75
N ASP A 232 10.16 12.89 16.25
CA ASP A 232 8.69 12.94 16.31
C ASP A 232 8.19 14.05 17.23
N SER A 233 8.84 14.23 18.38
CA SER A 233 8.51 15.33 19.32
C SER A 233 8.89 16.73 18.81
N HIS A 234 9.90 16.84 17.92
CA HIS A 234 10.39 18.10 17.36
C HIS A 234 10.33 18.14 15.82
N LEU A 235 9.22 17.65 15.26
CA LEU A 235 9.07 17.43 13.82
C LEU A 235 9.41 18.66 12.97
N ALA A 236 8.88 19.84 13.32
CA ALA A 236 9.10 21.05 12.54
C ALA A 236 10.58 21.47 12.52
N LEU A 237 11.27 21.38 13.65
CA LEU A 237 12.71 21.69 13.75
C LEU A 237 13.54 20.66 12.96
N SER A 238 13.21 19.39 13.09
CA SER A 238 13.90 18.30 12.39
C SER A 238 13.77 18.42 10.88
N LEU A 239 12.57 18.72 10.37
CA LEU A 239 12.33 18.98 8.95
C LEU A 239 13.07 20.22 8.46
N PHE A 240 13.13 21.27 9.24
CA PHE A 240 13.86 22.51 8.90
C PHE A 240 15.37 22.25 8.81
N VAL A 241 15.95 21.56 9.79
CA VAL A 241 17.37 21.18 9.78
C VAL A 241 17.67 20.25 8.58
N LEU A 242 16.83 19.26 8.34
CA LEU A 242 16.98 18.36 7.21
C LEU A 242 16.90 19.10 5.87
N TRP A 243 16.00 20.08 5.75
CA TRP A 243 15.90 20.93 4.56
C TRP A 243 17.17 21.73 4.30
N ILE A 244 17.76 22.32 5.34
CA ILE A 244 19.04 23.03 5.22
C ILE A 244 20.14 22.09 4.76
N LEU A 245 20.27 20.90 5.38
CA LEU A 245 21.28 19.90 5.03
C LEU A 245 21.11 19.42 3.58
N CYS A 246 19.90 19.08 3.17
CA CYS A 246 19.60 18.67 1.79
C CYS A 246 19.90 19.80 0.79
N SER A 247 19.56 21.04 1.13
CA SER A 247 19.82 22.21 0.27
C SER A 247 21.30 22.48 0.10
N ILE A 248 22.08 22.36 1.17
CA ILE A 248 23.54 22.50 1.13
C ILE A 248 24.15 21.39 0.27
N LEU A 249 23.75 20.15 0.47
CA LEU A 249 24.21 19.01 -0.33
C LEU A 249 23.92 19.22 -1.82
N LEU A 250 22.69 19.59 -2.15
CA LEU A 250 22.29 19.84 -3.55
C LEU A 250 23.01 21.03 -4.16
N PHE A 251 23.29 22.07 -3.38
CA PHE A 251 24.07 23.21 -3.82
C PHE A 251 25.50 22.79 -4.21
N PHE A 252 26.17 21.99 -3.38
CA PHE A 252 27.50 21.46 -3.72
C PHE A 252 27.44 20.55 -4.95
N LEU A 253 26.47 19.64 -5.05
CA LEU A 253 26.29 18.79 -6.23
C LEU A 253 26.09 19.64 -7.50
N GLN A 254 25.33 20.71 -7.41
CA GLN A 254 25.13 21.64 -8.52
C GLN A 254 26.44 22.37 -8.92
N MET A 255 27.29 22.72 -7.95
CA MET A 255 28.61 23.31 -8.20
C MET A 255 29.53 22.34 -8.94
N PHE A 256 29.44 21.04 -8.64
CA PHE A 256 30.19 19.98 -9.34
C PHE A 256 29.57 19.61 -10.71
N GLY A 257 28.57 20.36 -11.19
CA GLY A 257 27.96 20.16 -12.50
C GLY A 257 26.90 19.05 -12.55
N VAL A 258 26.50 18.50 -11.40
CA VAL A 258 25.42 17.52 -11.34
C VAL A 258 24.08 18.19 -11.63
N ASN A 259 23.29 17.58 -12.49
CA ASN A 259 21.93 18.06 -12.79
C ASN A 259 20.98 17.65 -11.63
N ILE A 260 20.78 18.56 -10.68
CA ILE A 260 19.96 18.34 -9.50
C ILE A 260 18.48 18.09 -9.79
N LEU A 261 17.94 18.58 -10.94
CA LEU A 261 16.58 18.26 -11.38
C LEU A 261 16.43 16.77 -11.72
N LYS A 262 17.40 16.22 -12.48
CA LYS A 262 17.39 14.80 -12.82
C LYS A 262 17.53 13.94 -11.58
N LEU A 263 18.40 14.35 -10.66
CA LEU A 263 18.59 13.68 -9.37
C LEU A 263 17.29 13.70 -8.56
N ASN A 264 16.62 14.84 -8.50
CA ASN A 264 15.36 15.00 -7.77
C ASN A 264 14.24 14.10 -8.36
N ILE A 265 14.16 14.00 -9.68
CA ILE A 265 13.19 13.12 -10.34
C ILE A 265 13.48 11.64 -10.04
N LEU A 266 14.74 11.22 -10.06
CA LEU A 266 15.12 9.85 -9.72
C LEU A 266 14.84 9.54 -8.24
N ALA A 267 15.12 10.46 -7.34
CA ALA A 267 14.77 10.32 -5.93
C ALA A 267 13.24 10.25 -5.73
N GLY A 268 12.47 11.04 -6.50
CA GLY A 268 11.01 10.94 -6.53
C GLY A 268 10.52 9.58 -7.03
N THR A 269 11.13 9.06 -8.09
CA THR A 269 10.84 7.70 -8.59
C THR A 269 11.11 6.62 -7.53
N PHE A 270 12.25 6.70 -6.84
CA PHE A 270 12.57 5.82 -5.72
C PHE A 270 11.51 5.91 -4.61
N SER A 271 11.15 7.12 -4.20
CA SER A 271 10.18 7.35 -3.12
C SER A 271 8.79 6.85 -3.46
N LEU A 272 8.32 7.10 -4.69
CA LEU A 272 7.02 6.60 -5.16
C LEU A 272 7.02 5.07 -5.27
N ALA A 273 8.10 4.46 -5.77
CA ALA A 273 8.23 3.02 -5.84
C ALA A 273 8.28 2.37 -4.45
N LEU A 274 8.95 3.01 -3.49
CA LEU A 274 8.97 2.60 -2.09
C LEU A 274 7.58 2.70 -1.46
N ALA A 275 6.87 3.79 -1.69
CA ALA A 275 5.50 4.00 -1.21
C ALA A 275 4.53 2.95 -1.78
N PHE A 276 4.63 2.68 -3.08
CA PHE A 276 3.87 1.64 -3.75
C PHE A 276 4.12 0.27 -3.11
N ALA A 277 5.38 -0.12 -2.96
CA ALA A 277 5.70 -1.41 -2.37
C ALA A 277 5.25 -1.52 -0.90
N GLY A 278 5.37 -0.43 -0.13
CA GLY A 278 4.96 -0.38 1.27
C GLY A 278 3.45 -0.48 1.49
N ASN A 279 2.64 -0.02 0.54
CA ASN A 279 1.18 0.00 0.65
C ASN A 279 0.50 -1.04 -0.23
N ASP A 280 0.85 -1.10 -1.51
CA ASP A 280 0.03 -1.80 -2.51
C ASP A 280 0.47 -3.25 -2.72
N LEU A 281 1.76 -3.57 -2.61
CA LEU A 281 2.21 -4.96 -2.69
C LEU A 281 1.72 -5.80 -1.51
N VAL A 282 1.58 -5.20 -0.32
CA VAL A 282 1.07 -5.88 0.87
C VAL A 282 -0.38 -6.31 0.70
N ASN A 283 -1.15 -5.64 -0.14
CA ASN A 283 -2.53 -6.01 -0.44
C ASN A 283 -2.64 -7.43 -1.03
N PHE A 284 -1.64 -7.86 -1.80
CA PHE A 284 -1.62 -9.20 -2.39
C PHE A 284 -1.13 -10.28 -1.42
N VAL A 285 -0.31 -9.91 -0.45
CA VAL A 285 0.28 -10.84 0.52
C VAL A 285 -0.55 -10.92 1.80
N GLY A 286 -1.20 -9.82 2.18
CA GLY A 286 -1.93 -9.71 3.45
C GLY A 286 -3.06 -10.72 3.61
N VAL A 287 -3.87 -10.93 2.57
CA VAL A 287 -4.99 -11.88 2.60
C VAL A 287 -4.52 -13.34 2.71
N PRO A 288 -3.58 -13.82 1.88
CA PRO A 288 -3.02 -15.17 2.02
C PRO A 288 -2.36 -15.43 3.37
N VAL A 289 -1.65 -14.45 3.93
CA VAL A 289 -1.03 -14.58 5.27
C VAL A 289 -2.09 -14.63 6.36
N ALA A 290 -3.13 -13.79 6.27
CA ALA A 290 -4.26 -13.87 7.20
C ALA A 290 -4.99 -15.23 7.11
N GLY A 291 -5.14 -15.78 5.91
CA GLY A 291 -5.66 -17.13 5.70
C GLY A 291 -4.77 -18.21 6.30
N TYR A 292 -3.46 -18.09 6.14
CA TYR A 292 -2.49 -19.01 6.75
C TYR A 292 -2.52 -18.94 8.29
N ASP A 293 -2.55 -17.76 8.87
CA ASP A 293 -2.67 -17.59 10.33
C ASP A 293 -3.97 -18.23 10.84
N SER A 294 -5.09 -18.00 10.15
CA SER A 294 -6.37 -18.64 10.47
C SER A 294 -6.29 -20.16 10.42
N TYR A 295 -5.63 -20.71 9.40
CA TYR A 295 -5.40 -22.14 9.25
C TYR A 295 -4.56 -22.71 10.39
N MET A 296 -3.49 -22.02 10.80
CA MET A 296 -2.65 -22.47 11.91
C MET A 296 -3.39 -22.46 13.22
N MET A 297 -4.27 -21.48 13.46
CA MET A 297 -5.13 -21.42 14.63
C MET A 297 -6.14 -22.59 14.66
N ALA A 298 -6.83 -22.82 13.56
CA ALA A 298 -7.78 -23.92 13.45
C ALA A 298 -7.12 -25.30 13.56
N ARG A 299 -5.93 -25.47 12.98
CA ARG A 299 -5.15 -26.70 13.11
C ARG A 299 -4.72 -26.96 14.55
N ALA A 300 -4.36 -25.91 15.29
CA ALA A 300 -3.99 -26.02 16.70
C ALA A 300 -5.17 -26.41 17.60
N SER A 301 -6.40 -25.96 17.24
CA SER A 301 -7.64 -26.30 17.99
C SER A 301 -8.21 -27.67 17.57
N GLY A 302 -7.92 -28.15 16.35
CA GLY A 302 -8.51 -29.35 15.78
C GLY A 302 -9.99 -29.19 15.38
N ASP A 303 -10.53 -27.97 15.39
CA ASP A 303 -11.93 -27.67 15.11
C ASP A 303 -12.09 -26.69 13.95
N ALA A 304 -12.72 -27.15 12.87
CA ALA A 304 -13.03 -26.34 11.69
C ALA A 304 -14.25 -25.41 11.90
N ALA A 305 -15.06 -25.66 12.91
CA ALA A 305 -16.20 -24.82 13.29
C ALA A 305 -15.84 -23.73 14.31
N MET A 306 -14.59 -23.67 14.75
CA MET A 306 -14.11 -22.65 15.67
C MET A 306 -14.31 -21.25 15.07
N THR A 307 -14.78 -20.30 15.88
CA THR A 307 -14.86 -18.87 15.50
C THR A 307 -13.49 -18.21 15.58
N MET A 308 -13.25 -17.25 14.70
CA MET A 308 -11.92 -16.62 14.49
C MET A 308 -11.73 -15.31 15.30
N GLY A 309 -12.41 -15.22 16.48
CA GLY A 309 -12.34 -14.08 17.39
C GLY A 309 -11.26 -14.19 18.44
#